data_c2780199cc3a4889346ae4895d8dd865
#
_entry.id   c2780199cc3a4889346ae4895d8dd865
#
_cell.length_a   1.000
_cell.length_b   1.000
_cell.length_c   1.000
_cell.angle_alpha   90.00
_cell.angle_beta   90.00
_cell.angle_gamma   90.00
#
_symmetry.space_group_name_H-M   'P 1'
#
loop_
_entity.id
_entity.type
_entity.pdbx_description
1 polymer ?
#
loop_
_entity_poly.entity_id
_entity_poly.type
_entity_poly.pdbx_seq_one_letter_code
_entity_poly.pdbx_strand_id
1 'polypeptide(L)'
;MPAKIGRAAHEAPKDYGRKQARERGKQPWQEQAGPLTDERAQGQAHDRERAEPLMDVREVRKRFSSGGLDVEVLRGVSLQIGSGRFTMLRGRSGSGKTTLLNLLGGLDRPTEGEVWFDGQPLHRLSDRQLTMLRRREIGFIFQTSALLPLLSAWENVELSLRMANVPRTEWKQRAAYCLELVGLTKRSQHRPSELSGGEQQRVAIAKAIAHRPRLLLADEPTAELDSRMAGRIIEAFRTIAETEGIAICMTTHDSTLWEAADVVYQVADGRLCRA
;
A
#
# COMPACT_ATOMS: atom_id res chain seq x y z
N MET A 1 43.71 45.32 -4.24
CA MET A 1 43.82 44.13 -3.41
C MET A 1 42.42 43.60 -3.12
N PRO A 2 41.93 42.49 -3.67
CA PRO A 2 40.63 41.89 -3.35
C PRO A 2 40.75 40.85 -2.25
N ALA A 3 39.79 40.89 -1.32
CA ALA A 3 39.67 40.04 -0.15
C ALA A 3 39.31 38.58 -0.56
N LYS A 4 39.98 37.61 0.03
CA LYS A 4 39.72 36.18 -0.09
C LYS A 4 38.47 35.80 0.70
N ILE A 5 37.45 35.27 0.01
CA ILE A 5 36.27 34.63 0.62
C ILE A 5 36.63 33.17 0.85
N GLY A 6 36.64 32.78 2.13
CA GLY A 6 36.90 31.40 2.55
C GLY A 6 35.73 30.47 2.18
N ARG A 7 36.02 29.35 1.53
CA ARG A 7 35.07 28.25 1.30
C ARG A 7 34.90 27.46 2.60
N ALA A 8 33.71 27.51 3.17
CA ALA A 8 33.28 26.58 4.21
C ALA A 8 33.00 25.23 3.56
N ALA A 9 33.69 24.19 4.04
CA ALA A 9 33.45 22.81 3.63
C ALA A 9 32.14 22.32 4.25
N HIS A 10 31.15 21.97 3.42
CA HIS A 10 29.96 21.26 3.83
C HIS A 10 30.31 19.79 4.09
N GLU A 11 30.34 19.39 5.35
CA GLU A 11 30.34 17.96 5.71
C GLU A 11 29.03 17.30 5.29
N ALA A 12 29.13 16.22 4.51
CA ALA A 12 28.01 15.38 4.12
C ALA A 12 27.47 14.58 5.33
N PRO A 13 26.16 14.43 5.50
CA PRO A 13 25.63 13.66 6.62
C PRO A 13 25.92 12.16 6.45
N LYS A 14 26.39 11.58 7.56
CA LYS A 14 26.77 10.19 7.71
C LYS A 14 25.65 9.21 7.33
N ASP A 15 26.06 8.21 6.63
CA ASP A 15 25.39 7.07 6.00
C ASP A 15 24.64 6.15 7.00
N TYR A 16 23.39 6.43 7.33
CA TYR A 16 22.55 5.60 8.20
C TYR A 16 21.75 4.53 7.45
N GLY A 17 21.86 4.45 6.12
CA GLY A 17 21.02 3.58 5.28
C GLY A 17 21.71 2.35 4.67
N ARG A 18 23.03 2.22 4.75
CA ARG A 18 23.76 1.21 3.97
C ARG A 18 23.93 -0.18 4.60
N LYS A 19 23.75 -0.33 5.90
CA LYS A 19 23.93 -1.65 6.56
C LYS A 19 22.75 -2.60 6.40
N GLN A 20 21.52 -2.12 6.37
CA GLN A 20 20.35 -3.01 6.25
C GLN A 20 20.01 -3.43 4.81
N ALA A 21 20.45 -2.69 3.79
CA ALA A 21 20.23 -3.03 2.39
C ALA A 21 21.16 -4.15 1.85
N ARG A 22 22.26 -4.47 2.54
CA ARG A 22 23.21 -5.50 2.11
C ARG A 22 22.83 -6.93 2.51
N GLU A 23 21.96 -7.12 3.50
CA GLU A 23 21.58 -8.48 3.93
C GLU A 23 20.34 -9.02 3.22
N ARG A 24 19.59 -8.19 2.47
CA ARG A 24 18.39 -8.62 1.71
C ARG A 24 18.66 -8.98 0.24
N GLY A 25 19.88 -8.92 -0.23
CA GLY A 25 20.23 -9.13 -1.62
C GLY A 25 21.02 -10.39 -1.86
N LYS A 26 20.45 -11.57 -1.67
CA LYS A 26 20.86 -12.84 -2.31
C LYS A 26 20.02 -14.00 -1.79
N GLN A 27 18.87 -14.23 -2.41
CA GLN A 27 18.35 -15.60 -2.49
C GLN A 27 17.99 -15.90 -3.94
N PRO A 28 18.57 -16.96 -4.50
CA PRO A 28 18.27 -17.40 -5.86
C PRO A 28 16.90 -18.07 -5.88
N TRP A 29 16.12 -17.71 -6.89
CA TRP A 29 14.88 -18.38 -7.26
C TRP A 29 15.21 -19.75 -7.82
N GLN A 30 15.19 -20.80 -7.00
CA GLN A 30 15.14 -22.19 -7.45
C GLN A 30 14.31 -23.04 -6.49
N GLU A 31 13.24 -23.57 -7.05
CA GLU A 31 12.61 -24.86 -6.83
C GLU A 31 12.77 -25.49 -5.45
N GLN A 32 11.67 -25.44 -4.67
CA GLN A 32 11.22 -26.57 -3.83
C GLN A 32 9.82 -26.27 -3.29
N ALA A 33 8.82 -26.38 -4.16
CA ALA A 33 7.43 -26.55 -3.73
C ALA A 33 7.13 -28.03 -3.60
N GLY A 34 7.51 -28.62 -2.47
CA GLY A 34 6.94 -29.90 -2.04
C GLY A 34 5.57 -29.67 -1.42
N PRO A 35 4.66 -30.69 -1.41
CA PRO A 35 3.31 -30.53 -0.85
C PRO A 35 3.40 -30.16 0.63
N LEU A 36 2.73 -29.06 1.00
CA LEU A 36 2.60 -28.59 2.38
C LEU A 36 1.77 -29.62 3.16
N THR A 37 2.36 -30.25 4.15
CA THR A 37 1.63 -31.07 5.11
C THR A 37 0.91 -30.14 6.11
N ASP A 38 -0.30 -30.52 6.55
CA ASP A 38 -1.18 -29.75 7.45
C ASP A 38 -0.51 -29.23 8.73
N GLU A 39 0.49 -29.94 9.26
CA GLU A 39 1.23 -29.53 10.45
C GLU A 39 2.10 -28.27 10.25
N ARG A 40 2.62 -28.05 9.01
CA ARG A 40 3.37 -26.81 8.70
C ARG A 40 2.47 -25.60 8.57
N ALA A 41 1.24 -25.78 8.10
CA ALA A 41 0.26 -24.70 7.99
C ALA A 41 -0.21 -24.22 9.37
N GLN A 42 -0.39 -25.12 10.33
CA GLN A 42 -0.80 -24.79 11.70
C GLN A 42 0.33 -24.12 12.50
N GLY A 43 1.59 -24.56 12.35
CA GLY A 43 2.75 -23.91 12.97
C GLY A 43 2.99 -22.47 12.48
N GLN A 44 2.84 -22.23 11.17
CA GLN A 44 2.98 -20.91 10.58
C GLN A 44 1.84 -19.94 10.94
N ALA A 45 0.64 -20.44 11.21
CA ALA A 45 -0.48 -19.63 11.68
C ALA A 45 -0.25 -19.15 13.12
N HIS A 46 0.29 -20.00 14.00
CA HIS A 46 0.55 -19.67 15.41
C HIS A 46 1.73 -18.68 15.60
N ASP A 47 2.78 -18.78 14.76
CA ASP A 47 3.90 -17.83 14.74
C ASP A 47 3.50 -16.46 14.15
N ARG A 48 2.54 -16.44 13.21
CA ARG A 48 2.01 -15.19 12.62
C ARG A 48 1.14 -14.37 13.60
N GLU A 49 0.56 -14.97 14.62
CA GLU A 49 -0.21 -14.27 15.67
C GLU A 49 0.67 -13.56 16.70
N ARG A 50 1.95 -13.91 16.81
CA ARG A 50 2.92 -13.30 17.75
C ARG A 50 3.84 -12.26 17.10
N ALA A 51 3.78 -12.09 15.79
CA ALA A 51 4.56 -11.06 15.10
C ALA A 51 3.98 -9.67 15.38
N GLU A 52 4.85 -8.69 15.65
CA GLU A 52 4.44 -7.29 15.76
C GLU A 52 3.67 -6.86 14.51
N PRO A 53 2.56 -6.11 14.68
CA PRO A 53 1.76 -5.68 13.54
C PRO A 53 2.56 -4.72 12.64
N LEU A 54 2.40 -4.85 11.33
CA LEU A 54 3.00 -3.92 10.36
C LEU A 54 2.43 -2.52 10.52
N MET A 55 1.11 -2.42 10.75
CA MET A 55 0.42 -1.18 11.11
C MET A 55 -0.22 -1.33 12.47
N ASP A 56 -0.02 -0.34 13.36
CA ASP A 56 -0.67 -0.25 14.65
C ASP A 56 -1.25 1.16 14.83
N VAL A 57 -2.56 1.22 14.97
CA VAL A 57 -3.34 2.46 15.10
C VAL A 57 -3.96 2.48 16.49
N ARG A 58 -3.68 3.55 17.25
CA ARG A 58 -4.06 3.66 18.66
C ARG A 58 -4.87 4.92 18.91
N GLU A 59 -6.14 4.76 19.27
CA GLU A 59 -7.07 5.82 19.69
C GLU A 59 -7.07 7.05 18.76
N VAL A 60 -6.99 6.81 17.45
CA VAL A 60 -6.88 7.88 16.46
C VAL A 60 -8.17 8.66 16.33
N ARG A 61 -8.05 9.99 16.48
CA ARG A 61 -9.10 10.97 16.19
C ARG A 61 -8.69 11.87 15.04
N LYS A 62 -9.64 12.24 14.21
CA LYS A 62 -9.42 13.21 13.13
C LYS A 62 -10.57 14.19 13.07
N ARG A 63 -10.22 15.48 13.19
CA ARG A 63 -11.13 16.63 13.03
C ARG A 63 -10.69 17.46 11.84
N PHE A 64 -11.66 17.95 11.11
CA PHE A 64 -11.46 18.93 10.06
C PHE A 64 -12.22 20.20 10.44
N SER A 65 -11.53 21.34 10.37
CA SER A 65 -12.12 22.66 10.60
C SER A 65 -12.34 23.35 9.26
N SER A 66 -13.58 23.68 8.93
CA SER A 66 -13.95 24.42 7.73
C SER A 66 -15.04 25.43 8.03
N GLY A 67 -14.80 26.71 7.73
CA GLY A 67 -15.80 27.75 7.90
C GLY A 67 -16.33 27.94 9.33
N GLY A 68 -15.52 27.62 10.37
CA GLY A 68 -15.91 27.73 11.78
C GLY A 68 -16.69 26.53 12.31
N LEU A 69 -16.90 25.49 11.50
CA LEU A 69 -17.48 24.22 11.91
C LEU A 69 -16.38 23.16 12.06
N ASP A 70 -16.33 22.51 13.21
CA ASP A 70 -15.46 21.37 13.46
C ASP A 70 -16.23 20.06 13.24
N VAL A 71 -15.76 19.26 12.30
CA VAL A 71 -16.32 17.94 12.02
C VAL A 71 -15.35 16.88 12.47
N GLU A 72 -15.72 16.09 13.46
CA GLU A 72 -14.94 14.94 13.92
C GLU A 72 -15.31 13.72 13.05
N VAL A 73 -14.38 13.35 12.16
CA VAL A 73 -14.56 12.26 11.19
C VAL A 73 -14.15 10.91 11.77
N LEU A 74 -13.08 10.86 12.59
CA LEU A 74 -12.66 9.64 13.30
C LEU A 74 -12.67 9.90 14.81
N ARG A 75 -13.18 8.92 15.58
CA ARG A 75 -13.56 9.07 16.99
C ARG A 75 -12.95 7.99 17.88
N GLY A 76 -11.62 7.93 17.97
CA GLY A 76 -10.90 6.94 18.77
C GLY A 76 -10.84 5.57 18.07
N VAL A 77 -10.31 5.56 16.85
CA VAL A 77 -10.13 4.34 16.06
C VAL A 77 -8.85 3.63 16.47
N SER A 78 -8.96 2.32 16.77
CA SER A 78 -7.83 1.45 17.02
C SER A 78 -7.92 0.19 16.15
N LEU A 79 -6.84 -0.15 15.41
CA LEU A 79 -6.76 -1.35 14.59
C LEU A 79 -5.32 -1.79 14.39
N GLN A 80 -5.15 -3.05 14.01
CA GLN A 80 -3.85 -3.61 13.65
C GLN A 80 -3.93 -4.33 12.29
N ILE A 81 -2.88 -4.18 11.48
CA ILE A 81 -2.73 -4.88 10.19
C ILE A 81 -1.43 -5.68 10.26
N GLY A 82 -1.54 -7.00 10.16
CA GLY A 82 -0.39 -7.90 10.12
C GLY A 82 0.27 -7.93 8.74
N SER A 83 1.56 -8.28 8.69
CA SER A 83 2.27 -8.52 7.43
C SER A 83 1.63 -9.64 6.63
N GLY A 84 1.50 -9.47 5.31
CA GLY A 84 0.90 -10.46 4.42
C GLY A 84 -0.57 -10.77 4.70
N ARG A 85 -1.29 -9.89 5.42
CA ARG A 85 -2.72 -10.05 5.70
C ARG A 85 -3.56 -9.15 4.80
N PHE A 86 -4.70 -9.68 4.36
CA PHE A 86 -5.69 -8.94 3.64
C PHE A 86 -6.78 -8.43 4.61
N THR A 87 -6.79 -7.15 4.87
CA THR A 87 -7.75 -6.45 5.75
C THR A 87 -8.74 -5.65 4.94
N MET A 88 -10.03 -5.74 5.25
CA MET A 88 -11.07 -4.91 4.67
C MET A 88 -11.70 -3.95 5.69
N LEU A 89 -11.87 -2.71 5.27
CA LEU A 89 -12.62 -1.67 5.99
C LEU A 89 -13.96 -1.46 5.29
N ARG A 90 -15.05 -1.94 5.89
CA ARG A 90 -16.41 -1.77 5.37
C ARG A 90 -17.13 -0.60 6.04
N GLY A 91 -18.08 0.00 5.35
CA GLY A 91 -18.92 1.06 5.92
C GLY A 91 -19.59 1.91 4.85
N ARG A 92 -20.60 2.68 5.24
CA ARG A 92 -21.31 3.60 4.33
C ARG A 92 -20.38 4.69 3.80
N SER A 93 -20.77 5.33 2.68
CA SER A 93 -20.10 6.54 2.22
C SER A 93 -20.08 7.60 3.33
N GLY A 94 -18.97 8.32 3.49
CA GLY A 94 -18.81 9.33 4.54
C GLY A 94 -18.51 8.79 5.94
N SER A 95 -18.38 7.47 6.16
CA SER A 95 -18.09 6.91 7.49
C SER A 95 -16.65 7.14 7.98
N GLY A 96 -15.75 7.67 7.15
CA GLY A 96 -14.35 7.96 7.50
C GLY A 96 -13.31 6.99 6.94
N LYS A 97 -13.71 6.02 6.07
CA LYS A 97 -12.79 5.01 5.50
C LYS A 97 -11.60 5.62 4.76
N THR A 98 -11.85 6.51 3.80
CA THR A 98 -10.80 7.22 3.04
C THR A 98 -9.90 8.04 3.96
N THR A 99 -10.49 8.71 4.96
CA THR A 99 -9.71 9.46 5.97
C THR A 99 -8.78 8.52 6.73
N LEU A 100 -9.27 7.36 7.15
CA LEU A 100 -8.45 6.36 7.83
C LEU A 100 -7.32 5.85 6.93
N LEU A 101 -7.60 5.50 5.66
CA LEU A 101 -6.56 5.10 4.70
C LEU A 101 -5.50 6.19 4.51
N ASN A 102 -5.90 7.47 4.45
CA ASN A 102 -4.95 8.57 4.32
C ASN A 102 -4.02 8.68 5.54
N LEU A 103 -4.53 8.42 6.74
CA LEU A 103 -3.71 8.40 7.96
C LEU A 103 -2.76 7.19 7.97
N LEU A 104 -3.24 6.00 7.58
CA LEU A 104 -2.41 4.79 7.45
C LEU A 104 -1.26 5.00 6.47
N GLY A 105 -1.51 5.72 5.40
CA GLY A 105 -0.50 6.02 4.37
C GLY A 105 0.37 7.25 4.65
N GLY A 106 0.17 7.93 5.78
CA GLY A 106 0.89 9.16 6.10
C GLY A 106 0.66 10.28 5.07
N LEU A 107 -0.51 10.28 4.39
CA LEU A 107 -0.95 11.38 3.53
C LEU A 107 -1.56 12.52 4.35
N ASP A 108 -2.05 12.18 5.54
CA ASP A 108 -2.59 13.13 6.52
C ASP A 108 -2.09 12.73 7.92
N ARG A 109 -2.30 13.59 8.92
CA ARG A 109 -1.92 13.37 10.31
C ARG A 109 -3.14 13.27 11.19
N PRO A 110 -3.16 12.40 12.21
CA PRO A 110 -4.22 12.38 13.19
C PRO A 110 -4.23 13.69 13.99
N THR A 111 -5.41 14.10 14.47
CA THR A 111 -5.55 15.22 15.42
C THR A 111 -5.15 14.77 16.82
N GLU A 112 -5.48 13.53 17.19
CA GLU A 112 -5.12 12.87 18.44
C GLU A 112 -4.89 11.38 18.16
N GLY A 113 -4.17 10.71 19.06
CA GLY A 113 -3.80 9.30 18.92
C GLY A 113 -2.57 9.10 18.05
N GLU A 114 -2.25 7.86 17.74
CA GLU A 114 -0.99 7.49 17.10
C GLU A 114 -1.19 6.48 15.97
N VAL A 115 -0.37 6.64 14.91
CA VAL A 115 -0.26 5.67 13.82
C VAL A 115 1.19 5.22 13.74
N TRP A 116 1.41 3.92 13.77
CA TRP A 116 2.72 3.29 13.73
C TRP A 116 2.84 2.39 12.50
N PHE A 117 3.95 2.47 11.80
CA PHE A 117 4.31 1.58 10.70
C PHE A 117 5.64 0.89 11.03
N ASP A 118 5.62 -0.44 11.13
CA ASP A 118 6.82 -1.25 11.43
C ASP A 118 7.56 -0.74 12.68
N GLY A 119 6.82 -0.46 13.77
CA GLY A 119 7.38 0.10 15.01
C GLY A 119 7.79 1.57 14.94
N GLN A 120 7.59 2.26 13.81
CA GLN A 120 7.95 3.66 13.62
C GLN A 120 6.71 4.57 13.68
N PRO A 121 6.66 5.57 14.58
CA PRO A 121 5.50 6.46 14.71
C PRO A 121 5.44 7.47 13.55
N LEU A 122 4.41 7.37 12.69
CA LEU A 122 4.27 8.22 11.51
C LEU A 122 4.07 9.70 11.86
N HIS A 123 3.41 9.99 12.98
CA HIS A 123 3.13 11.36 13.43
C HIS A 123 4.39 12.14 13.83
N ARG A 124 5.52 11.44 14.10
CA ARG A 124 6.82 12.06 14.41
C ARG A 124 7.71 12.27 13.20
N LEU A 125 7.31 11.71 12.04
CA LEU A 125 8.09 11.83 10.80
C LEU A 125 7.88 13.19 10.14
N SER A 126 8.95 13.75 9.58
CA SER A 126 8.86 14.91 8.69
C SER A 126 8.21 14.52 7.36
N ASP A 127 7.70 15.50 6.61
CA ASP A 127 7.07 15.26 5.31
C ASP A 127 8.02 14.60 4.31
N ARG A 128 9.32 14.93 4.38
CA ARG A 128 10.36 14.26 3.59
C ARG A 128 10.49 12.78 3.94
N GLN A 129 10.46 12.44 5.22
CA GLN A 129 10.53 11.03 5.68
C GLN A 129 9.26 10.26 5.30
N LEU A 130 8.07 10.86 5.48
CA LEU A 130 6.80 10.29 5.02
C LEU A 130 6.79 10.07 3.50
N THR A 131 7.34 11.01 2.73
CA THR A 131 7.47 10.84 1.27
C THR A 131 8.38 9.69 0.92
N MET A 132 9.52 9.52 1.62
CA MET A 132 10.41 8.39 1.38
C MET A 132 9.80 7.05 1.78
N LEU A 133 9.01 7.03 2.89
CA LEU A 133 8.26 5.86 3.31
C LEU A 133 7.25 5.44 2.23
N ARG A 134 6.40 6.37 1.77
CA ARG A 134 5.44 6.10 0.69
C ARG A 134 6.09 5.59 -0.59
N ARG A 135 7.23 6.16 -0.96
CA ARG A 135 7.95 5.75 -2.18
C ARG A 135 8.48 4.32 -2.15
N ARG A 136 8.75 3.76 -0.97
CA ARG A 136 9.46 2.48 -0.83
C ARG A 136 8.61 1.38 -0.21
N GLU A 137 7.75 1.74 0.74
CA GLU A 137 7.12 0.77 1.63
C GLU A 137 5.59 0.71 1.44
N ILE A 138 4.98 1.74 0.81
CA ILE A 138 3.52 1.83 0.70
C ILE A 138 3.10 2.00 -0.76
N GLY A 139 2.24 1.12 -1.23
CA GLY A 139 1.53 1.26 -2.50
C GLY A 139 0.13 1.86 -2.27
N PHE A 140 -0.32 2.70 -3.22
CA PHE A 140 -1.65 3.29 -3.19
C PHE A 140 -2.44 2.97 -4.45
N ILE A 141 -3.70 2.57 -4.26
CA ILE A 141 -4.72 2.48 -5.30
C ILE A 141 -5.86 3.39 -4.86
N PHE A 142 -6.09 4.43 -5.64
CA PHE A 142 -7.20 5.36 -5.42
C PHE A 142 -8.45 4.90 -6.16
N GLN A 143 -9.60 5.42 -5.79
CA GLN A 143 -10.89 5.15 -6.46
C GLN A 143 -10.79 5.41 -7.97
N THR A 144 -10.16 6.52 -8.36
CA THR A 144 -9.76 6.74 -9.76
C THR A 144 -8.39 6.09 -10.00
N SER A 145 -8.20 5.44 -11.13
CA SER A 145 -6.98 4.67 -11.46
C SER A 145 -5.66 5.46 -11.39
N ALA A 146 -5.73 6.79 -11.36
CA ALA A 146 -4.58 7.71 -11.24
C ALA A 146 -3.41 7.37 -12.19
N LEU A 147 -3.73 6.96 -13.42
CA LEU A 147 -2.75 6.69 -14.47
C LEU A 147 -2.37 7.98 -15.20
N LEU A 148 -1.13 8.05 -15.65
CA LEU A 148 -0.69 9.12 -16.54
C LEU A 148 -1.19 8.83 -17.95
N PRO A 149 -2.05 9.69 -18.52
CA PRO A 149 -2.79 9.37 -19.76
C PRO A 149 -1.93 9.27 -21.02
N LEU A 150 -0.74 9.91 -21.00
CA LEU A 150 0.20 9.89 -22.12
C LEU A 150 1.15 8.68 -22.10
N LEU A 151 1.22 7.97 -20.98
CA LEU A 151 2.07 6.80 -20.81
C LEU A 151 1.27 5.52 -21.07
N SER A 152 1.92 4.52 -21.68
CA SER A 152 1.37 3.16 -21.80
C SER A 152 1.21 2.51 -20.42
N ALA A 153 0.50 1.37 -20.36
CA ALA A 153 0.40 0.57 -19.14
C ALA A 153 1.79 0.19 -18.60
N TRP A 154 2.69 -0.21 -19.49
CA TRP A 154 4.08 -0.52 -19.18
C TRP A 154 4.80 0.68 -18.55
N GLU A 155 4.77 1.83 -19.20
CA GLU A 155 5.44 3.05 -18.75
C GLU A 155 4.88 3.57 -17.41
N ASN A 156 3.56 3.41 -17.19
CA ASN A 156 2.95 3.73 -15.90
C ASN A 156 3.52 2.86 -14.76
N VAL A 157 3.76 1.57 -15.02
CA VAL A 157 4.38 0.66 -14.04
C VAL A 157 5.87 0.99 -13.84
N GLU A 158 6.63 1.21 -14.92
CA GLU A 158 8.04 1.60 -14.84
C GLU A 158 8.25 2.90 -14.05
N LEU A 159 7.33 3.86 -14.16
CA LEU A 159 7.40 5.10 -13.41
C LEU A 159 7.46 4.85 -11.90
N SER A 160 6.68 3.90 -11.37
CA SER A 160 6.72 3.56 -9.94
C SER A 160 8.07 2.98 -9.54
N LEU A 161 8.66 2.12 -10.37
CA LEU A 161 10.01 1.57 -10.15
C LEU A 161 11.06 2.68 -10.11
N ARG A 162 10.97 3.62 -11.04
CA ARG A 162 11.85 4.78 -11.12
C ARG A 162 11.71 5.67 -9.88
N MET A 163 10.47 5.97 -9.48
CA MET A 163 10.20 6.80 -8.30
C MET A 163 10.74 6.15 -7.02
N ALA A 164 10.65 4.82 -6.90
CA ALA A 164 11.15 4.07 -5.75
C ALA A 164 12.68 3.84 -5.77
N ASN A 165 13.38 4.32 -6.80
CA ASN A 165 14.82 4.09 -7.03
C ASN A 165 15.19 2.59 -7.13
N VAL A 166 14.32 1.77 -7.71
CA VAL A 166 14.64 0.38 -8.06
C VAL A 166 15.74 0.38 -9.12
N PRO A 167 16.73 -0.52 -9.07
CA PRO A 167 17.77 -0.61 -10.10
C PRO A 167 17.18 -0.81 -11.50
N ARG A 168 17.66 -0.05 -12.49
CA ARG A 168 17.13 -0.10 -13.87
C ARG A 168 17.22 -1.50 -14.51
N THR A 169 18.17 -2.30 -14.07
CA THR A 169 18.33 -3.69 -14.51
C THR A 169 17.15 -4.58 -14.15
N GLU A 170 16.39 -4.23 -13.11
CA GLU A 170 15.22 -4.99 -12.64
C GLU A 170 13.92 -4.54 -13.30
N TRP A 171 13.83 -3.34 -13.88
CA TRP A 171 12.58 -2.74 -14.33
C TRP A 171 11.82 -3.61 -15.33
N LYS A 172 12.51 -4.09 -16.38
CA LYS A 172 11.88 -4.87 -17.43
C LYS A 172 11.22 -6.14 -16.88
N GLN A 173 11.95 -6.88 -16.06
CA GLN A 173 11.45 -8.13 -15.48
C GLN A 173 10.30 -7.85 -14.51
N ARG A 174 10.44 -6.83 -13.66
CA ARG A 174 9.43 -6.52 -12.64
C ARG A 174 8.15 -5.93 -13.26
N ALA A 175 8.25 -5.04 -14.24
CA ALA A 175 7.09 -4.50 -14.95
C ALA A 175 6.33 -5.61 -15.71
N ALA A 176 7.05 -6.50 -16.41
CA ALA A 176 6.44 -7.66 -17.06
C ALA A 176 5.68 -8.54 -16.07
N TYR A 177 6.31 -8.90 -14.96
CA TYR A 177 5.70 -9.70 -13.90
C TYR A 177 4.43 -9.04 -13.32
N CYS A 178 4.48 -7.74 -12.98
CA CYS A 178 3.32 -7.06 -12.41
C CYS A 178 2.14 -6.99 -13.41
N LEU A 179 2.41 -6.77 -14.69
CA LEU A 179 1.37 -6.75 -15.72
C LEU A 179 0.82 -8.15 -16.02
N GLU A 180 1.65 -9.19 -15.94
CA GLU A 180 1.23 -10.59 -16.06
C GLU A 180 0.32 -10.98 -14.89
N LEU A 181 0.69 -10.65 -13.65
CA LEU A 181 -0.09 -10.94 -12.45
C LEU A 181 -1.51 -10.38 -12.52
N VAL A 182 -1.70 -9.21 -13.14
CA VAL A 182 -3.03 -8.62 -13.36
C VAL A 182 -3.65 -8.97 -14.72
N GLY A 183 -3.04 -9.89 -15.49
CA GLY A 183 -3.57 -10.38 -16.77
C GLY A 183 -3.54 -9.36 -17.91
N LEU A 184 -2.57 -8.43 -17.92
CA LEU A 184 -2.46 -7.35 -18.91
C LEU A 184 -1.22 -7.45 -19.82
N THR A 185 -0.57 -8.61 -19.93
CA THR A 185 0.61 -8.79 -20.78
C THR A 185 0.38 -8.33 -22.21
N LYS A 186 -0.78 -8.71 -22.81
CA LYS A 186 -1.14 -8.34 -24.20
C LYS A 186 -1.54 -6.86 -24.35
N ARG A 187 -1.82 -6.17 -23.27
CA ARG A 187 -2.24 -4.76 -23.21
C ARG A 187 -1.15 -3.82 -22.73
N SER A 188 0.05 -4.32 -22.47
CA SER A 188 1.14 -3.59 -21.84
C SER A 188 1.51 -2.28 -22.55
N GLN A 189 1.38 -2.23 -23.88
CA GLN A 189 1.72 -1.05 -24.68
C GLN A 189 0.54 -0.10 -24.93
N HIS A 190 -0.69 -0.45 -24.47
CA HIS A 190 -1.86 0.41 -24.63
C HIS A 190 -1.81 1.57 -23.62
N ARG A 191 -2.30 2.73 -24.04
CA ARG A 191 -2.51 3.90 -23.21
C ARG A 191 -3.84 3.79 -22.45
N PRO A 192 -4.02 4.53 -21.35
CA PRO A 192 -5.28 4.50 -20.60
C PRO A 192 -6.55 4.72 -21.46
N SER A 193 -6.49 5.61 -22.46
CA SER A 193 -7.61 5.86 -23.38
C SER A 193 -7.99 4.66 -24.25
N GLU A 194 -7.12 3.66 -24.38
CA GLU A 194 -7.31 2.44 -25.18
C GLU A 194 -7.70 1.24 -24.30
N LEU A 195 -7.84 1.46 -22.97
CA LEU A 195 -8.14 0.46 -21.96
C LEU A 195 -9.53 0.69 -21.37
N SER A 196 -10.26 -0.39 -21.11
CA SER A 196 -11.49 -0.33 -20.33
C SER A 196 -11.21 0.13 -18.88
N GLY A 197 -12.22 0.62 -18.15
CA GLY A 197 -12.08 1.04 -16.77
C GLY A 197 -11.47 -0.06 -15.88
N GLY A 198 -11.92 -1.30 -16.04
CA GLY A 198 -11.36 -2.45 -15.31
C GLY A 198 -9.91 -2.78 -15.71
N GLU A 199 -9.51 -2.56 -16.97
CA GLU A 199 -8.11 -2.70 -17.40
C GLU A 199 -7.24 -1.58 -16.80
N GLN A 200 -7.73 -0.34 -16.79
CA GLN A 200 -7.05 0.77 -16.15
C GLN A 200 -6.84 0.52 -14.64
N GLN A 201 -7.85 -0.01 -13.95
CA GLN A 201 -7.74 -0.36 -12.54
C GLN A 201 -6.69 -1.46 -12.30
N ARG A 202 -6.62 -2.47 -13.18
CA ARG A 202 -5.57 -3.49 -13.11
C ARG A 202 -4.17 -2.91 -13.39
N VAL A 203 -4.03 -1.93 -14.28
CA VAL A 203 -2.76 -1.19 -14.43
C VAL A 203 -2.41 -0.44 -13.16
N ALA A 204 -3.39 0.21 -12.50
CA ALA A 204 -3.16 0.90 -11.23
C ALA A 204 -2.69 -0.06 -10.13
N ILE A 205 -3.22 -1.28 -10.08
CA ILE A 205 -2.74 -2.33 -9.16
C ILE A 205 -1.29 -2.70 -9.49
N ALA A 206 -0.99 -3.03 -10.77
CA ALA A 206 0.37 -3.37 -11.20
C ALA A 206 1.38 -2.26 -10.86
N LYS A 207 0.99 -1.00 -11.08
CA LYS A 207 1.75 0.19 -10.73
C LYS A 207 2.01 0.29 -9.21
N ALA A 208 0.98 0.02 -8.39
CA ALA A 208 1.07 0.15 -6.95
C ALA A 208 1.96 -0.91 -6.29
N ILE A 209 2.05 -2.12 -6.87
CA ILE A 209 2.87 -3.23 -6.34
C ILE A 209 4.27 -3.31 -6.97
N ALA A 210 4.55 -2.54 -8.02
CA ALA A 210 5.78 -2.66 -8.80
C ALA A 210 7.04 -2.56 -7.96
N HIS A 211 7.08 -1.63 -7.02
CA HIS A 211 8.22 -1.37 -6.15
C HIS A 211 8.32 -2.28 -4.92
N ARG A 212 7.51 -3.35 -4.87
CA ARG A 212 7.44 -4.32 -3.75
C ARG A 212 7.15 -3.64 -2.41
N PRO A 213 6.04 -2.89 -2.27
CA PRO A 213 5.68 -2.27 -1.01
C PRO A 213 5.42 -3.34 0.06
N ARG A 214 5.55 -2.98 1.33
CA ARG A 214 5.12 -3.85 2.43
C ARG A 214 3.64 -3.71 2.74
N LEU A 215 3.04 -2.56 2.41
CA LEU A 215 1.62 -2.26 2.60
C LEU A 215 1.02 -1.72 1.31
N LEU A 216 -0.13 -2.27 0.91
CA LEU A 216 -0.97 -1.78 -0.17
C LEU A 216 -2.25 -1.21 0.43
N LEU A 217 -2.52 0.07 0.18
CA LEU A 217 -3.73 0.77 0.57
C LEU A 217 -4.61 0.98 -0.66
N ALA A 218 -5.85 0.47 -0.64
CA ALA A 218 -6.76 0.52 -1.76
C ALA A 218 -8.11 1.17 -1.36
N ASP A 219 -8.40 2.34 -1.90
CA ASP A 219 -9.64 3.06 -1.62
C ASP A 219 -10.69 2.73 -2.68
N GLU A 220 -11.68 1.92 -2.31
CA GLU A 220 -12.81 1.47 -3.13
C GLU A 220 -12.39 1.02 -4.56
N PRO A 221 -11.38 0.14 -4.70
CA PRO A 221 -10.78 -0.20 -6.00
C PRO A 221 -11.73 -0.94 -6.95
N THR A 222 -12.90 -1.34 -6.48
CA THR A 222 -13.90 -2.09 -7.25
C THR A 222 -15.21 -1.33 -7.46
N ALA A 223 -15.32 -0.07 -6.99
CA ALA A 223 -16.59 0.67 -6.98
C ALA A 223 -17.20 0.91 -8.37
N GLU A 224 -16.37 1.03 -9.41
CA GLU A 224 -16.80 1.29 -10.79
C GLU A 224 -16.78 0.02 -11.68
N LEU A 225 -16.67 -1.16 -11.06
CA LEU A 225 -16.54 -2.43 -11.79
C LEU A 225 -17.80 -3.28 -11.64
N ASP A 226 -18.10 -4.08 -12.67
CA ASP A 226 -19.08 -5.15 -12.54
C ASP A 226 -18.58 -6.24 -11.56
N SER A 227 -19.51 -7.05 -11.03
CA SER A 227 -19.23 -8.06 -10.02
C SER A 227 -18.19 -9.11 -10.47
N ARG A 228 -18.15 -9.46 -11.76
CA ARG A 228 -17.16 -10.40 -12.31
C ARG A 228 -15.76 -9.79 -12.30
N MET A 229 -15.66 -8.52 -12.65
CA MET A 229 -14.40 -7.78 -12.61
C MET A 229 -13.93 -7.52 -11.18
N ALA A 230 -14.87 -7.13 -10.30
CA ALA A 230 -14.58 -6.97 -8.86
C ALA A 230 -13.99 -8.25 -8.27
N GLY A 231 -14.58 -9.42 -8.55
CA GLY A 231 -14.06 -10.71 -8.12
C GLY A 231 -12.62 -10.98 -8.59
N ARG A 232 -12.29 -10.65 -9.85
CA ARG A 232 -10.92 -10.79 -10.37
C ARG A 232 -9.89 -9.87 -9.66
N ILE A 233 -10.30 -8.67 -9.30
CA ILE A 233 -9.43 -7.74 -8.54
C ILE A 233 -9.16 -8.31 -7.15
N ILE A 234 -10.18 -8.86 -6.49
CA ILE A 234 -10.04 -9.46 -5.17
C ILE A 234 -9.13 -10.70 -5.22
N GLU A 235 -9.29 -11.55 -6.23
CA GLU A 235 -8.43 -12.70 -6.45
C GLU A 235 -6.96 -12.26 -6.69
N ALA A 236 -6.74 -11.21 -7.47
CA ALA A 236 -5.41 -10.62 -7.64
C ALA A 236 -4.83 -10.11 -6.30
N PHE A 237 -5.63 -9.46 -5.45
CA PHE A 237 -5.18 -9.02 -4.13
C PHE A 237 -4.81 -10.20 -3.22
N ARG A 238 -5.58 -11.28 -3.18
CA ARG A 238 -5.22 -12.48 -2.44
C ARG A 238 -3.91 -13.07 -2.94
N THR A 239 -3.78 -13.24 -4.25
CA THR A 239 -2.54 -13.73 -4.85
C THR A 239 -1.34 -12.85 -4.48
N ILE A 240 -1.48 -11.53 -4.52
CA ILE A 240 -0.43 -10.57 -4.13
C ILE A 240 -0.07 -10.72 -2.64
N ALA A 241 -1.06 -10.82 -1.75
CA ALA A 241 -0.81 -11.00 -0.33
C ALA A 241 -0.07 -12.32 -0.04
N GLU A 242 -0.48 -13.40 -0.70
CA GLU A 242 0.10 -14.74 -0.51
C GLU A 242 1.50 -14.89 -1.13
N THR A 243 1.69 -14.40 -2.37
CA THR A 243 2.93 -14.61 -3.13
C THR A 243 4.01 -13.58 -2.86
N GLU A 244 3.61 -12.31 -2.65
CA GLU A 244 4.54 -11.19 -2.41
C GLU A 244 4.69 -10.87 -0.91
N GLY A 245 3.85 -11.44 -0.04
CA GLY A 245 3.84 -11.15 1.39
C GLY A 245 3.43 -9.72 1.73
N ILE A 246 2.72 -9.04 0.81
CA ILE A 246 2.29 -7.65 0.97
C ILE A 246 1.04 -7.61 1.86
N ALA A 247 1.06 -6.80 2.92
CA ALA A 247 -0.14 -6.50 3.67
C ALA A 247 -1.08 -5.62 2.84
N ILE A 248 -2.37 -5.94 2.82
CA ILE A 248 -3.36 -5.17 2.05
C ILE A 248 -4.42 -4.61 3.00
N CYS A 249 -4.72 -3.32 2.87
CA CYS A 249 -5.87 -2.70 3.51
C CYS A 249 -6.74 -2.04 2.45
N MET A 250 -7.94 -2.57 2.25
CA MET A 250 -8.88 -2.14 1.22
C MET A 250 -10.17 -1.60 1.86
N THR A 251 -10.69 -0.50 1.32
CA THR A 251 -12.05 -0.06 1.65
C THR A 251 -13.05 -0.61 0.65
N THR A 252 -14.25 -0.96 1.11
CA THR A 252 -15.36 -1.35 0.25
C THR A 252 -16.70 -1.14 0.95
N HIS A 253 -17.74 -0.91 0.16
CA HIS A 253 -19.13 -0.96 0.62
C HIS A 253 -19.86 -2.23 0.11
N ASP A 254 -19.22 -3.04 -0.74
CA ASP A 254 -19.78 -4.27 -1.28
C ASP A 254 -19.62 -5.45 -0.31
N SER A 255 -20.78 -5.95 0.17
CA SER A 255 -20.82 -7.06 1.12
C SER A 255 -20.40 -8.41 0.54
N THR A 256 -20.49 -8.58 -0.77
CA THR A 256 -20.15 -9.86 -1.43
C THR A 256 -18.66 -10.16 -1.42
N LEU A 257 -17.82 -9.16 -1.15
CA LEU A 257 -16.36 -9.27 -1.19
C LEU A 257 -15.74 -9.61 0.18
N TRP A 258 -16.51 -9.55 1.26
CA TRP A 258 -15.95 -9.61 2.64
C TRP A 258 -15.31 -10.94 2.99
N GLU A 259 -15.84 -12.04 2.45
CA GLU A 259 -15.32 -13.40 2.70
C GLU A 259 -13.89 -13.60 2.17
N ALA A 260 -13.45 -12.71 1.30
CA ALA A 260 -12.10 -12.79 0.73
C ALA A 260 -11.00 -12.25 1.66
N ALA A 261 -11.34 -11.51 2.72
CA ALA A 261 -10.38 -10.90 3.63
C ALA A 261 -10.10 -11.79 4.86
N ASP A 262 -8.87 -11.72 5.36
CA ASP A 262 -8.49 -12.35 6.63
C ASP A 262 -9.12 -11.65 7.84
N VAL A 263 -9.29 -10.32 7.74
CA VAL A 263 -9.84 -9.48 8.79
C VAL A 263 -10.79 -8.43 8.18
N VAL A 264 -11.97 -8.29 8.75
CA VAL A 264 -12.94 -7.26 8.36
C VAL A 264 -13.24 -6.37 9.54
N TYR A 265 -13.08 -5.07 9.34
CA TYR A 265 -13.50 -4.04 10.29
C TYR A 265 -14.69 -3.25 9.74
N GLN A 266 -15.66 -2.95 10.57
CA GLN A 266 -16.76 -2.06 10.23
C GLN A 266 -16.47 -0.64 10.73
N VAL A 267 -16.49 0.32 9.81
CA VAL A 267 -16.38 1.75 10.12
C VAL A 267 -17.79 2.35 10.09
N ALA A 268 -18.26 2.83 11.24
CA ALA A 268 -19.56 3.47 11.38
C ALA A 268 -19.41 4.72 12.27
N ASP A 269 -19.90 5.86 11.79
CA ASP A 269 -19.88 7.15 12.49
C ASP A 269 -18.49 7.50 13.09
N GLY A 270 -17.43 7.23 12.33
CA GLY A 270 -16.06 7.49 12.73
C GLY A 270 -15.50 6.55 13.79
N ARG A 271 -16.18 5.47 14.12
CA ARG A 271 -15.75 4.42 15.05
C ARG A 271 -15.51 3.10 14.31
N LEU A 272 -14.71 2.24 14.92
CA LEU A 272 -14.37 0.95 14.34
C LEU A 272 -14.81 -0.18 15.28
N CYS A 273 -15.47 -1.19 14.68
CA CYS A 273 -15.79 -2.44 15.34
C CYS A 273 -15.22 -3.58 14.51
N ARG A 274 -14.63 -4.60 15.14
CA ARG A 274 -14.27 -5.84 14.45
C ARG A 274 -15.58 -6.58 14.09
N ALA A 275 -15.69 -6.98 12.84
CA ALA A 275 -16.88 -7.66 12.32
C ALA A 275 -16.77 -9.18 12.47
#